data_88d1bcb4b8bdd311e8a760d646a2ba62
#
_entry.id   88d1bcb4b8bdd311e8a760d646a2ba62
#
_cell.length_a   1.000
_cell.length_b   1.000
_cell.length_c   1.000
_cell.angle_alpha   90.00
_cell.angle_beta   90.00
_cell.angle_gamma   90.00
#
_symmetry.space_group_name_H-M   'P 1'
#
loop_
_entity.id
_entity.type
_entity.pdbx_description
1 polymer ?
#
loop_
_entity_poly.entity_id
_entity_poly.type
_entity_poly.pdbx_seq_one_letter_code
_entity_poly.pdbx_strand_id
1 'polypeptide(L)'
;MKISVIIPTYKEPEYLDLCLKSAFEGQVNDNEIIVVVDGFLELNQPVLDKYPDVVILDLGDNQGLPISTNWGVYNSTHDYVLVVNDDNVFPRNWDEKLTPFQQPGVVVSPNQIEPSPSMFPQFIIKDLGKLPEEFDLEAYWEFEDTQYKQAELNGSTLPFMMSKYDYLAVGGWDVMYPSPHVVDWDFFLKCEYHNFLMKRVYVNFYHFAGAATRKTPEQDAESTLKEQLAHEFFASKWGEHAAHNTINNSKLLTKFLPNG
;
A
#
# COMPACT_ATOMS: atom_id res chain seq x y z
N MET A 1 8.06 18.40 -4.83
CA MET A 1 6.63 18.04 -5.11
C MET A 1 6.00 17.71 -3.79
N LYS A 2 4.77 18.18 -3.52
CA LYS A 2 4.01 17.77 -2.33
C LYS A 2 3.06 16.64 -2.70
N ILE A 3 2.87 15.71 -1.77
CA ILE A 3 2.12 14.47 -1.94
C ILE A 3 1.07 14.38 -0.83
N SER A 4 -0.12 13.88 -1.13
CA SER A 4 -1.07 13.44 -0.12
C SER A 4 -0.89 11.94 0.12
N VAL A 5 -0.47 11.57 1.30
CA VAL A 5 -0.34 10.17 1.75
C VAL A 5 -1.67 9.71 2.30
N ILE A 6 -2.20 8.62 1.78
CA ILE A 6 -3.49 8.06 2.17
C ILE A 6 -3.25 6.77 2.94
N ILE A 7 -3.61 6.75 4.22
CA ILE A 7 -3.41 5.63 5.14
C ILE A 7 -4.76 5.18 5.68
N PRO A 8 -5.41 4.20 5.05
CA PRO A 8 -6.56 3.52 5.66
C PRO A 8 -6.12 2.76 6.90
N THR A 9 -6.89 2.85 7.99
CA THR A 9 -6.64 2.12 9.23
C THR A 9 -7.92 1.54 9.82
N TYR A 10 -7.79 0.43 10.56
CA TYR A 10 -8.95 -0.26 11.14
C TYR A 10 -8.75 -0.52 12.64
N LYS A 11 -8.02 -1.57 13.03
CA LYS A 11 -7.92 -2.07 14.41
C LYS A 11 -6.51 -2.18 14.97
N GLU A 12 -5.53 -1.63 14.29
CA GLU A 12 -4.12 -1.93 14.57
C GLU A 12 -3.35 -0.64 14.95
N PRO A 13 -3.67 0.00 16.09
CA PRO A 13 -3.09 1.29 16.46
C PRO A 13 -1.56 1.27 16.62
N GLU A 14 -0.97 0.13 17.02
CA GLU A 14 0.48 0.00 17.16
C GLU A 14 1.20 0.07 15.81
N TYR A 15 0.62 -0.53 14.78
CA TYR A 15 1.14 -0.43 13.41
C TYR A 15 0.95 0.97 12.86
N LEU A 16 -0.23 1.56 13.06
CA LEU A 16 -0.51 2.94 12.66
C LEU A 16 0.49 3.93 13.31
N ASP A 17 0.82 3.76 14.60
CA ASP A 17 1.78 4.63 15.29
C ASP A 17 3.17 4.58 14.62
N LEU A 18 3.67 3.38 14.33
CA LEU A 18 4.96 3.22 13.66
C LEU A 18 4.92 3.72 12.21
N CYS A 19 3.83 3.47 11.49
CA CYS A 19 3.59 4.00 10.15
C CYS A 19 3.66 5.53 10.14
N LEU A 20 2.89 6.19 10.99
CA LEU A 20 2.88 7.66 11.12
C LEU A 20 4.23 8.21 11.56
N LYS A 21 4.85 7.60 12.58
CA LYS A 21 6.19 8.00 13.04
C LYS A 21 7.18 8.01 11.89
N SER A 22 7.26 6.92 11.15
CA SER A 22 8.19 6.80 10.03
C SER A 22 7.86 7.74 8.86
N ALA A 23 6.56 7.98 8.60
CA ALA A 23 6.12 8.91 7.58
C ALA A 23 6.56 10.35 7.88
N PHE A 24 6.33 10.82 9.12
CA PHE A 24 6.68 12.18 9.53
C PHE A 24 8.19 12.37 9.71
N GLU A 25 8.88 11.45 10.39
CA GLU A 25 10.32 11.56 10.63
C GLU A 25 11.14 11.30 9.35
N GLY A 26 10.58 10.51 8.41
CA GLY A 26 11.25 10.15 7.16
C GLY A 26 11.01 11.11 5.99
N GLN A 27 10.06 12.05 6.07
CA GLN A 27 9.80 12.99 4.97
C GLN A 27 10.78 14.17 4.97
N VAL A 28 11.05 14.71 3.79
CA VAL A 28 11.84 15.95 3.60
C VAL A 28 10.92 17.14 3.37
N ASN A 29 9.87 16.96 2.61
CA ASN A 29 8.89 18.00 2.32
C ASN A 29 7.71 17.88 3.31
N ASP A 30 7.03 18.98 3.52
CA ASP A 30 5.80 19.06 4.30
C ASP A 30 4.64 18.49 3.47
N ASN A 31 4.46 17.16 3.51
CA ASN A 31 3.42 16.43 2.80
C ASN A 31 2.12 16.37 3.62
N GLU A 32 0.99 16.22 2.95
CA GLU A 32 -0.29 15.99 3.60
C GLU A 32 -0.41 14.51 3.98
N ILE A 33 -0.66 14.20 5.25
CA ILE A 33 -0.92 12.84 5.71
C ILE A 33 -2.37 12.72 6.13
N ILE A 34 -3.12 11.85 5.45
CA ILE A 34 -4.54 11.61 5.66
C ILE A 34 -4.70 10.18 6.20
N VAL A 35 -5.18 10.07 7.42
CA VAL A 35 -5.59 8.79 8.00
C VAL A 35 -7.09 8.64 7.82
N VAL A 36 -7.51 7.57 7.16
CA VAL A 36 -8.92 7.23 7.00
C VAL A 36 -9.25 6.11 7.99
N VAL A 37 -9.98 6.47 9.04
CA VAL A 37 -10.37 5.54 10.09
C VAL A 37 -11.62 4.78 9.64
N ASP A 38 -11.46 3.50 9.34
CA ASP A 38 -12.52 2.62 8.86
C ASP A 38 -13.23 1.90 10.03
N GLY A 39 -13.81 2.72 10.93
CA GLY A 39 -14.35 2.28 12.22
C GLY A 39 -13.29 2.25 13.33
N PHE A 40 -13.77 2.10 14.57
CA PHE A 40 -12.91 2.06 15.77
C PHE A 40 -12.04 3.31 15.99
N LEU A 41 -12.60 4.48 15.74
CA LEU A 41 -11.92 5.76 16.01
C LEU A 41 -11.38 5.83 17.45
N GLU A 42 -12.18 5.42 18.44
CA GLU A 42 -11.80 5.44 19.86
C GLU A 42 -10.52 4.61 20.14
N LEU A 43 -10.32 3.51 19.41
CA LEU A 43 -9.13 2.69 19.53
C LEU A 43 -7.89 3.37 18.95
N ASN A 44 -8.05 4.08 17.84
CA ASN A 44 -6.97 4.77 17.12
C ASN A 44 -6.68 6.17 17.67
N GLN A 45 -7.64 6.80 18.37
CA GLN A 45 -7.53 8.18 18.86
C GLN A 45 -6.27 8.45 19.67
N PRO A 46 -5.83 7.58 20.62
CA PRO A 46 -4.60 7.82 21.38
C PRO A 46 -3.33 7.91 20.53
N VAL A 47 -3.32 7.23 19.37
CA VAL A 47 -2.23 7.35 18.40
C VAL A 47 -2.36 8.65 17.62
N LEU A 48 -3.53 8.94 17.09
CA LEU A 48 -3.80 10.14 16.29
C LEU A 48 -3.51 11.44 17.06
N ASP A 49 -3.77 11.47 18.36
CA ASP A 49 -3.48 12.61 19.23
C ASP A 49 -1.98 12.95 19.32
N LYS A 50 -1.08 12.02 18.99
CA LYS A 50 0.36 12.27 18.93
C LYS A 50 0.78 13.04 17.67
N TYR A 51 -0.05 13.05 16.63
CA TYR A 51 0.25 13.61 15.32
C TYR A 51 -0.78 14.67 14.92
N PRO A 52 -0.70 15.89 15.48
CA PRO A 52 -1.71 16.94 15.31
C PRO A 52 -1.83 17.44 13.85
N ASP A 53 -0.85 17.19 13.01
CA ASP A 53 -0.83 17.59 11.60
C ASP A 53 -1.48 16.55 10.67
N VAL A 54 -1.96 15.42 11.22
CA VAL A 54 -2.71 14.40 10.45
C VAL A 54 -4.11 14.91 10.16
N VAL A 55 -4.53 14.77 8.91
CA VAL A 55 -5.94 14.93 8.53
C VAL A 55 -6.68 13.62 8.83
N ILE A 56 -7.62 13.67 9.74
CA ILE A 56 -8.42 12.50 10.15
C ILE A 56 -9.73 12.50 9.39
N LEU A 57 -10.00 11.41 8.67
CA LEU A 57 -11.30 11.14 8.05
C LEU A 57 -11.91 9.91 8.71
N ASP A 58 -12.95 10.11 9.51
CA ASP A 58 -13.66 9.03 10.19
C ASP A 58 -14.88 8.58 9.36
N LEU A 59 -14.94 7.29 9.05
CA LEU A 59 -16.06 6.68 8.33
C LEU A 59 -17.18 6.20 9.28
N GLY A 60 -16.96 6.27 10.59
CA GLY A 60 -17.88 5.79 11.63
C GLY A 60 -17.84 4.27 11.76
N ASP A 61 -18.40 3.57 10.79
CA ASP A 61 -18.42 2.10 10.73
C ASP A 61 -17.45 1.56 9.67
N ASN A 62 -17.08 0.28 9.80
CA ASN A 62 -16.24 -0.40 8.80
C ASN A 62 -16.95 -0.48 7.45
N GLN A 63 -16.41 0.25 6.48
CA GLN A 63 -16.86 0.31 5.09
C GLN A 63 -15.96 -0.53 4.15
N GLY A 64 -14.80 -0.95 4.64
CA GLY A 64 -13.79 -1.72 3.90
C GLY A 64 -12.74 -0.87 3.19
N LEU A 65 -11.58 -1.49 3.00
CA LEU A 65 -10.39 -0.86 2.43
C LEU A 65 -10.62 -0.10 1.11
N PRO A 66 -11.43 -0.59 0.14
CA PRO A 66 -11.69 0.16 -1.09
C PRO A 66 -12.37 1.51 -0.87
N ILE A 67 -13.37 1.55 0.02
CA ILE A 67 -14.10 2.79 0.33
C ILE A 67 -13.18 3.75 1.06
N SER A 68 -12.45 3.27 2.07
CA SER A 68 -11.52 4.07 2.86
C SER A 68 -10.45 4.70 1.97
N THR A 69 -9.84 3.91 1.08
CA THR A 69 -8.83 4.40 0.13
C THR A 69 -9.41 5.46 -0.81
N ASN A 70 -10.55 5.17 -1.44
CA ASN A 70 -11.21 6.13 -2.35
C ASN A 70 -11.58 7.42 -1.64
N TRP A 71 -12.07 7.34 -0.40
CA TRP A 71 -12.47 8.50 0.40
C TRP A 71 -11.27 9.38 0.75
N GLY A 72 -10.15 8.77 1.12
CA GLY A 72 -8.91 9.48 1.36
C GLY A 72 -8.40 10.20 0.11
N VAL A 73 -8.35 9.50 -1.02
CA VAL A 73 -7.94 10.12 -2.29
C VAL A 73 -8.88 11.25 -2.70
N TYR A 74 -10.19 11.06 -2.57
CA TYR A 74 -11.16 12.11 -2.93
C TYR A 74 -10.95 13.39 -2.12
N ASN A 75 -10.68 13.27 -0.82
CA ASN A 75 -10.49 14.41 0.08
C ASN A 75 -9.06 14.97 0.10
N SER A 76 -8.10 14.35 -0.57
CA SER A 76 -6.72 14.85 -0.63
C SER A 76 -6.62 16.21 -1.35
N THR A 77 -5.62 17.02 -1.00
CA THR A 77 -5.49 18.39 -1.53
C THR A 77 -4.38 18.52 -2.59
N HIS A 78 -3.44 17.57 -2.66
CA HIS A 78 -2.34 17.62 -3.62
C HIS A 78 -2.63 16.86 -4.92
N ASP A 79 -1.89 17.18 -5.97
CA ASP A 79 -2.05 16.59 -7.31
C ASP A 79 -1.58 15.14 -7.38
N TYR A 80 -0.77 14.69 -6.43
CA TYR A 80 -0.26 13.32 -6.35
C TYR A 80 -0.64 12.68 -5.02
N VAL A 81 -1.02 11.41 -5.10
CA VAL A 81 -1.40 10.62 -3.94
C VAL A 81 -0.47 9.42 -3.82
N LEU A 82 -0.10 9.07 -2.58
CA LEU A 82 0.60 7.85 -2.20
C LEU A 82 -0.33 7.03 -1.30
N VAL A 83 -0.79 5.89 -1.80
CA VAL A 83 -1.64 4.96 -1.03
C VAL A 83 -0.75 3.96 -0.32
N VAL A 84 -0.89 3.86 1.00
CA VAL A 84 -0.07 3.02 1.88
C VAL A 84 -0.95 2.37 2.93
N ASN A 85 -0.77 1.09 3.21
CA ASN A 85 -1.42 0.45 4.36
C ASN A 85 -0.74 0.87 5.67
N ASP A 86 -1.49 0.82 6.77
CA ASP A 86 -1.02 1.18 8.11
C ASP A 86 0.03 0.23 8.71
N ASP A 87 0.23 -0.95 8.12
CA ASP A 87 1.27 -1.92 8.47
C ASP A 87 2.59 -1.76 7.65
N ASN A 88 2.78 -0.61 7.04
CA ASN A 88 4.01 -0.25 6.35
C ASN A 88 4.84 0.78 7.13
N VAL A 89 6.16 0.68 7.01
CA VAL A 89 7.12 1.65 7.57
C VAL A 89 7.84 2.37 6.43
N PHE A 90 7.85 3.69 6.49
CA PHE A 90 8.42 4.54 5.46
C PHE A 90 9.95 4.61 5.58
N PRO A 91 10.69 4.54 4.45
CA PRO A 91 12.14 4.76 4.47
C PRO A 91 12.48 6.24 4.70
N ARG A 92 13.71 6.51 5.10
CA ARG A 92 14.22 7.88 5.21
C ARG A 92 14.21 8.58 3.84
N ASN A 93 13.78 9.84 3.81
CA ASN A 93 13.68 10.67 2.59
C ASN A 93 12.78 10.06 1.51
N TRP A 94 11.72 9.34 1.92
CA TRP A 94 10.85 8.59 1.03
C TRP A 94 10.24 9.45 -0.09
N ASP A 95 9.86 10.67 0.22
CA ASP A 95 9.22 11.59 -0.73
C ASP A 95 10.21 12.08 -1.80
N GLU A 96 11.45 12.41 -1.43
CA GLU A 96 12.49 12.76 -2.38
C GLU A 96 12.97 11.55 -3.20
N LYS A 97 13.00 10.36 -2.61
CA LYS A 97 13.34 9.10 -3.31
C LYS A 97 12.28 8.71 -4.35
N LEU A 98 10.99 9.00 -4.11
CA LEU A 98 9.87 8.62 -4.99
C LEU A 98 9.58 9.63 -6.10
N THR A 99 9.62 10.92 -5.79
CA THR A 99 9.18 11.99 -6.71
C THR A 99 9.89 12.02 -8.07
N PRO A 100 11.18 11.63 -8.22
CA PRO A 100 11.85 11.63 -9.53
C PRO A 100 11.22 10.66 -10.56
N PHE A 101 10.49 9.67 -10.11
CA PHE A 101 9.86 8.66 -10.98
C PHE A 101 8.44 9.03 -11.39
N GLN A 102 7.85 10.03 -10.74
CA GLN A 102 6.44 10.38 -10.91
C GLN A 102 6.23 11.35 -12.05
N GLN A 103 5.25 11.04 -12.90
CA GLN A 103 4.70 11.91 -13.94
C GLN A 103 3.26 11.47 -14.27
N PRO A 104 2.45 12.31 -14.93
CA PRO A 104 1.11 11.91 -15.38
C PRO A 104 1.14 10.63 -16.23
N GLY A 105 0.15 9.77 -16.05
CA GLY A 105 0.06 8.49 -16.74
C GLY A 105 1.02 7.40 -16.20
N VAL A 106 1.65 7.63 -15.03
CA VAL A 106 2.56 6.67 -14.40
C VAL A 106 2.06 6.28 -13.02
N VAL A 107 2.03 4.99 -12.75
CA VAL A 107 1.89 4.40 -11.41
C VAL A 107 3.28 4.03 -10.92
N VAL A 108 3.72 4.62 -9.82
CA VAL A 108 5.02 4.35 -9.18
C VAL A 108 4.78 3.50 -7.95
N SER A 109 5.33 2.29 -7.92
CA SER A 109 5.21 1.39 -6.77
C SER A 109 6.58 1.22 -6.09
N PRO A 110 6.72 1.61 -4.83
CA PRO A 110 7.86 1.24 -4.00
C PRO A 110 8.04 -0.28 -3.95
N ASN A 111 9.26 -0.73 -3.73
CA ASN A 111 9.53 -2.12 -3.38
C ASN A 111 9.25 -2.35 -1.89
N GLN A 112 9.27 -3.61 -1.47
CA GLN A 112 9.05 -3.96 -0.06
C GLN A 112 10.22 -4.76 0.51
N ILE A 113 10.41 -4.59 1.82
CA ILE A 113 11.21 -5.44 2.70
C ILE A 113 10.23 -6.17 3.61
N GLU A 114 10.33 -7.49 3.70
CA GLU A 114 9.46 -8.31 4.55
C GLU A 114 10.27 -9.18 5.50
N PRO A 115 9.77 -9.47 6.72
CA PRO A 115 10.48 -10.30 7.70
C PRO A 115 10.57 -11.77 7.31
N SER A 116 9.71 -12.22 6.40
CA SER A 116 9.55 -13.63 6.02
C SER A 116 9.42 -13.77 4.50
N PRO A 117 9.72 -14.96 3.93
CA PRO A 117 9.54 -15.20 2.51
C PRO A 117 8.12 -14.92 2.03
N SER A 118 8.01 -14.15 0.95
CA SER A 118 6.78 -13.75 0.29
C SER A 118 6.59 -14.53 -1.01
N MET A 119 5.35 -14.54 -1.52
CA MET A 119 5.07 -14.99 -2.89
C MET A 119 5.68 -14.08 -3.97
N PHE A 120 6.15 -12.90 -3.59
CA PHE A 120 6.75 -11.93 -4.49
C PHE A 120 8.30 -12.04 -4.42
N PRO A 121 8.95 -12.73 -5.37
CA PRO A 121 10.39 -13.00 -5.32
C PRO A 121 11.28 -11.76 -5.41
N GLN A 122 10.68 -10.63 -5.76
CA GLN A 122 11.35 -9.34 -5.86
C GLN A 122 11.44 -8.58 -4.53
N PHE A 123 10.67 -8.98 -3.52
CA PHE A 123 10.76 -8.36 -2.21
C PHE A 123 12.05 -8.76 -1.52
N ILE A 124 12.60 -7.83 -0.76
CA ILE A 124 13.81 -8.08 0.02
C ILE A 124 13.38 -8.80 1.30
N ILE A 125 13.96 -9.96 1.57
CA ILE A 125 13.68 -10.67 2.81
C ILE A 125 14.73 -10.27 3.85
N LYS A 126 14.28 -9.56 4.87
CA LYS A 126 15.11 -9.12 5.98
C LYS A 126 14.24 -8.97 7.22
N ASP A 127 14.47 -9.79 8.22
CA ASP A 127 13.82 -9.66 9.52
C ASP A 127 14.45 -8.49 10.30
N LEU A 128 13.67 -7.45 10.50
CA LEU A 128 13.98 -6.24 11.28
C LEU A 128 12.96 -6.05 12.41
N GLY A 129 12.17 -7.08 12.70
CA GLY A 129 11.08 -7.12 13.66
C GLY A 129 9.80 -7.61 12.99
N LYS A 130 9.06 -8.48 13.66
CA LYS A 130 7.78 -9.03 13.19
C LYS A 130 6.58 -8.31 13.79
N LEU A 131 6.82 -7.54 14.84
CA LEU A 131 5.83 -6.74 15.54
C LEU A 131 6.37 -5.32 15.71
N PRO A 132 5.51 -4.29 15.80
CA PRO A 132 5.93 -2.90 15.96
C PRO A 132 6.86 -2.66 17.15
N GLU A 133 6.61 -3.34 18.27
CA GLU A 133 7.42 -3.21 19.49
C GLU A 133 8.82 -3.84 19.38
N GLU A 134 9.03 -4.71 18.40
CA GLU A 134 10.33 -5.34 18.10
C GLU A 134 11.13 -4.56 17.05
N PHE A 135 10.48 -3.58 16.38
CA PHE A 135 11.02 -2.93 15.21
C PHE A 135 12.00 -1.82 15.55
N ASP A 136 13.21 -1.90 14.99
CA ASP A 136 14.23 -0.86 15.10
C ASP A 136 14.22 0.02 13.85
N LEU A 137 13.62 1.22 13.96
CA LEU A 137 13.45 2.16 12.86
C LEU A 137 14.79 2.67 12.31
N GLU A 138 15.79 2.92 13.17
CA GLU A 138 17.11 3.37 12.73
C GLU A 138 17.87 2.26 11.98
N ALA A 139 17.85 1.04 12.51
CA ALA A 139 18.46 -0.11 11.83
C ALA A 139 17.79 -0.40 10.48
N TYR A 140 16.47 -0.18 10.38
CA TYR A 140 15.76 -0.28 9.10
C TYR A 140 16.23 0.79 8.12
N TRP A 141 16.30 2.03 8.52
CA TRP A 141 16.73 3.14 7.66
C TRP A 141 18.17 2.96 7.17
N GLU A 142 19.08 2.56 8.07
CA GLU A 142 20.47 2.23 7.70
C GLU A 142 20.53 1.09 6.66
N PHE A 143 19.72 0.03 6.87
CA PHE A 143 19.66 -1.08 5.93
C PHE A 143 19.07 -0.64 4.58
N GLU A 144 17.94 0.09 4.58
CA GLU A 144 17.27 0.55 3.37
C GLU A 144 18.17 1.45 2.53
N ASP A 145 18.92 2.34 3.14
CA ASP A 145 19.87 3.22 2.46
C ASP A 145 20.94 2.41 1.69
N THR A 146 21.29 1.21 2.15
CA THR A 146 22.19 0.29 1.40
C THR A 146 21.50 -0.40 0.22
N GLN A 147 20.17 -0.51 0.25
CA GLN A 147 19.37 -1.17 -0.79
C GLN A 147 18.81 -0.19 -1.84
N TYR A 148 18.70 1.09 -1.48
CA TYR A 148 18.18 2.12 -2.37
C TYR A 148 18.99 2.24 -3.66
N LYS A 149 18.28 2.35 -4.78
CA LYS A 149 18.86 2.63 -6.10
C LYS A 149 17.93 3.55 -6.87
N GLN A 150 18.48 4.55 -7.51
CA GLN A 150 17.73 5.39 -8.45
C GLN A 150 17.53 4.64 -9.77
N ALA A 151 16.75 3.57 -9.73
CA ALA A 151 16.45 2.69 -10.87
C ALA A 151 15.00 2.22 -10.79
N GLU A 152 14.45 1.82 -11.94
CA GLU A 152 13.08 1.36 -12.08
C GLU A 152 13.01 0.02 -12.80
N LEU A 153 11.96 -0.74 -12.51
CA LEU A 153 11.54 -1.95 -13.18
C LEU A 153 10.09 -1.77 -13.64
N ASN A 154 9.61 -2.63 -14.52
CA ASN A 154 8.18 -2.68 -14.82
C ASN A 154 7.43 -3.39 -13.69
N GLY A 155 6.23 -2.91 -13.40
CA GLY A 155 5.30 -3.55 -12.47
C GLY A 155 4.68 -2.60 -11.46
N SER A 156 3.72 -3.10 -10.70
CA SER A 156 3.01 -2.38 -9.65
C SER A 156 2.75 -3.30 -8.45
N THR A 157 2.67 -2.71 -7.29
CA THR A 157 2.27 -3.32 -6.02
C THR A 157 1.85 -2.22 -5.07
N LEU A 158 1.22 -2.56 -3.94
CA LEU A 158 1.11 -1.64 -2.80
C LEU A 158 2.47 -1.55 -2.08
N PRO A 159 2.81 -0.37 -1.55
CA PRO A 159 2.20 0.93 -1.77
C PRO A 159 2.32 1.40 -3.22
N PHE A 160 1.55 2.43 -3.61
CA PHE A 160 1.71 3.05 -4.92
C PHE A 160 1.45 4.55 -4.88
N MET A 161 2.14 5.28 -5.75
CA MET A 161 1.98 6.72 -5.97
C MET A 161 1.54 6.99 -7.41
N MET A 162 0.58 7.90 -7.59
CA MET A 162 0.15 8.37 -8.90
C MET A 162 -0.51 9.74 -8.84
N SER A 163 -0.81 10.33 -10.00
CA SER A 163 -1.63 11.53 -10.08
C SER A 163 -3.03 11.25 -9.53
N LYS A 164 -3.54 12.15 -8.67
CA LYS A 164 -4.93 12.10 -8.18
C LYS A 164 -5.93 12.12 -9.36
N TYR A 165 -5.66 12.95 -10.36
CA TYR A 165 -6.50 13.01 -11.56
C TYR A 165 -6.58 11.65 -12.25
N ASP A 166 -5.44 10.99 -12.45
CA ASP A 166 -5.37 9.67 -13.09
C ASP A 166 -6.08 8.60 -12.25
N TYR A 167 -5.91 8.62 -10.92
CA TYR A 167 -6.61 7.73 -10.00
C TYR A 167 -8.14 7.84 -10.14
N LEU A 168 -8.65 9.08 -10.17
CA LEU A 168 -10.08 9.34 -10.32
C LEU A 168 -10.58 8.99 -11.72
N ALA A 169 -9.76 9.22 -12.76
CA ALA A 169 -10.12 8.92 -14.14
C ALA A 169 -10.29 7.41 -14.41
N VAL A 170 -9.52 6.55 -13.73
CA VAL A 170 -9.72 5.07 -13.82
C VAL A 170 -10.84 4.57 -12.89
N GLY A 171 -11.46 5.47 -12.11
CA GLY A 171 -12.59 5.14 -11.22
C GLY A 171 -12.20 4.59 -9.86
N GLY A 172 -10.93 4.78 -9.42
CA GLY A 172 -10.47 4.35 -8.10
C GLY A 172 -10.54 2.83 -7.88
N TRP A 173 -10.56 2.42 -6.63
CA TRP A 173 -10.76 1.02 -6.25
C TRP A 173 -12.23 0.61 -6.36
N ASP A 174 -12.47 -0.63 -6.76
CA ASP A 174 -13.83 -1.16 -6.89
C ASP A 174 -14.39 -1.55 -5.51
N VAL A 175 -15.43 -0.83 -5.08
CA VAL A 175 -16.07 -1.00 -3.78
C VAL A 175 -16.95 -2.26 -3.68
N MET A 176 -17.15 -2.97 -4.81
CA MET A 176 -17.97 -4.18 -4.85
C MET A 176 -17.21 -5.45 -4.43
N TYR A 177 -15.88 -5.35 -4.21
CA TYR A 177 -15.12 -6.49 -3.72
C TYR A 177 -15.58 -6.93 -2.34
N PRO A 178 -15.79 -8.25 -2.12
CA PRO A 178 -16.28 -8.77 -0.85
C PRO A 178 -15.25 -8.70 0.29
N SER A 179 -14.00 -8.42 -0.04
CA SER A 179 -12.90 -8.30 0.90
C SER A 179 -11.74 -7.48 0.30
N PRO A 180 -10.75 -7.05 1.09
CA PRO A 180 -9.62 -6.26 0.59
C PRO A 180 -8.66 -7.04 -0.32
N HIS A 181 -8.78 -8.38 -0.38
CA HIS A 181 -7.90 -9.20 -1.21
C HIS A 181 -8.11 -8.91 -2.70
N VAL A 182 -7.02 -8.86 -3.44
CA VAL A 182 -6.93 -8.66 -4.90
C VAL A 182 -7.62 -7.40 -5.46
N VAL A 183 -8.10 -6.51 -4.62
CA VAL A 183 -8.70 -5.24 -5.06
C VAL A 183 -7.66 -4.31 -5.68
N ASP A 184 -6.41 -4.38 -5.22
CA ASP A 184 -5.25 -3.70 -5.80
C ASP A 184 -4.92 -4.27 -7.18
N TRP A 185 -5.04 -5.57 -7.39
CA TRP A 185 -4.85 -6.19 -8.71
C TRP A 185 -5.92 -5.74 -9.71
N ASP A 186 -7.17 -5.62 -9.26
CA ASP A 186 -8.25 -5.02 -10.06
C ASP A 186 -7.89 -3.59 -10.48
N PHE A 187 -7.44 -2.78 -9.54
CA PHE A 187 -7.06 -1.41 -9.80
C PHE A 187 -5.89 -1.31 -10.79
N PHE A 188 -4.85 -2.12 -10.61
CA PHE A 188 -3.72 -2.14 -11.53
C PHE A 188 -4.08 -2.65 -12.92
N LEU A 189 -5.00 -3.61 -13.05
CA LEU A 189 -5.54 -3.99 -14.35
C LEU A 189 -6.30 -2.85 -15.01
N LYS A 190 -7.12 -2.10 -14.28
CA LYS A 190 -7.77 -0.89 -14.83
C LYS A 190 -6.74 0.11 -15.35
N CYS A 191 -5.68 0.38 -14.58
CA CYS A 191 -4.58 1.23 -15.01
C CYS A 191 -3.91 0.70 -16.29
N GLU A 192 -3.67 -0.62 -16.40
CA GLU A 192 -3.11 -1.23 -17.61
C GLU A 192 -4.03 -1.05 -18.82
N TYR A 193 -5.34 -1.23 -18.66
CA TYR A 193 -6.32 -0.98 -19.73
C TYR A 193 -6.39 0.49 -20.16
N HIS A 194 -6.09 1.40 -19.26
CA HIS A 194 -5.96 2.83 -19.57
C HIS A 194 -4.56 3.21 -20.11
N ASN A 195 -3.72 2.22 -20.40
CA ASN A 195 -2.35 2.38 -20.92
C ASN A 195 -1.41 3.17 -20.00
N PHE A 196 -1.60 3.11 -18.69
CA PHE A 196 -0.66 3.71 -17.76
C PHE A 196 0.63 2.89 -17.69
N LEU A 197 1.73 3.59 -17.53
CA LEU A 197 3.02 2.96 -17.26
C LEU A 197 3.10 2.57 -15.79
N MET A 198 3.44 1.31 -15.54
CA MET A 198 3.62 0.81 -14.18
C MET A 198 5.11 0.64 -13.92
N LYS A 199 5.62 1.43 -12.98
CA LYS A 199 7.01 1.45 -12.60
C LYS A 199 7.15 0.99 -11.15
N ARG A 200 8.00 0.03 -10.93
CA ARG A 200 8.45 -0.34 -9.62
C ARG A 200 9.85 0.22 -9.37
N VAL A 201 10.05 0.80 -8.19
CA VAL A 201 11.28 1.51 -7.85
C VAL A 201 11.95 0.91 -6.62
N TYR A 202 13.28 1.04 -6.54
CA TYR A 202 14.06 0.53 -5.39
C TYR A 202 14.05 1.52 -4.21
N VAL A 203 12.86 2.02 -3.87
CA VAL A 203 12.54 2.68 -2.61
C VAL A 203 11.80 1.65 -1.78
N ASN A 204 12.37 1.17 -0.69
CA ASN A 204 11.93 -0.07 -0.08
C ASN A 204 11.20 0.20 1.23
N PHE A 205 9.88 0.11 1.23
CA PHE A 205 9.06 0.18 2.44
C PHE A 205 9.15 -1.14 3.21
N TYR A 206 9.18 -1.08 4.53
CA TYR A 206 9.02 -2.29 5.33
C TYR A 206 7.55 -2.64 5.47
N HIS A 207 7.21 -3.92 5.36
CA HIS A 207 5.83 -4.41 5.41
C HIS A 207 5.74 -5.60 6.38
N PHE A 208 4.88 -5.49 7.36
CA PHE A 208 4.70 -6.52 8.39
C PHE A 208 3.88 -7.74 7.93
N ALA A 209 3.46 -7.80 6.69
CA ALA A 209 2.79 -8.89 6.00
C ALA A 209 1.77 -9.69 6.84
N GLY A 210 0.47 -9.42 6.64
CA GLY A 210 -0.61 -10.17 7.30
C GLY A 210 -0.85 -9.79 8.75
N ALA A 211 -0.28 -8.70 9.22
CA ALA A 211 -0.38 -8.20 10.58
C ALA A 211 -1.82 -8.09 11.10
N ALA A 212 -2.74 -7.61 10.26
CA ALA A 212 -4.13 -7.39 10.63
C ALA A 212 -5.05 -8.62 10.42
N THR A 213 -4.66 -9.61 9.59
CA THR A 213 -5.61 -10.60 9.08
C THR A 213 -5.29 -12.05 9.44
N ARG A 214 -4.09 -12.35 9.96
CA ARG A 214 -3.61 -13.74 10.14
C ARG A 214 -2.94 -13.98 11.51
N LYS A 215 -3.47 -13.36 12.57
CA LYS A 215 -2.91 -13.48 13.95
C LYS A 215 -3.30 -14.77 14.65
N THR A 216 -4.46 -15.34 14.33
CA THR A 216 -4.96 -16.59 14.93
C THR A 216 -5.37 -17.59 13.85
N PRO A 217 -5.43 -18.91 14.15
CA PRO A 217 -5.94 -19.92 13.20
C PRO A 217 -7.34 -19.62 12.68
N GLU A 218 -8.23 -19.05 13.51
CA GLU A 218 -9.59 -18.67 13.12
C GLU A 218 -9.58 -17.48 12.15
N GLN A 219 -8.76 -16.46 12.42
CA GLN A 219 -8.57 -15.32 11.53
C GLN A 219 -7.94 -15.75 10.18
N ASP A 220 -6.99 -16.69 10.22
CA ASP A 220 -6.38 -17.21 9.00
C ASP A 220 -7.39 -17.97 8.14
N ALA A 221 -8.26 -18.79 8.76
CA ALA A 221 -9.33 -19.49 8.06
C ALA A 221 -10.37 -18.52 7.46
N GLU A 222 -10.78 -17.50 8.21
CA GLU A 222 -11.70 -16.46 7.74
C GLU A 222 -11.08 -15.65 6.60
N SER A 223 -9.81 -15.26 6.74
CA SER A 223 -9.07 -14.54 5.70
C SER A 223 -8.96 -15.36 4.43
N THR A 224 -8.67 -16.66 4.52
CA THR A 224 -8.59 -17.58 3.39
C THR A 224 -9.92 -17.67 2.63
N LEU A 225 -11.05 -17.77 3.35
CA LEU A 225 -12.37 -17.78 2.72
C LEU A 225 -12.67 -16.44 2.01
N LYS A 226 -12.36 -15.33 2.65
CA LYS A 226 -12.55 -14.00 2.07
C LYS A 226 -11.66 -13.80 0.84
N GLU A 227 -10.44 -14.28 0.87
CA GLU A 227 -9.51 -14.27 -0.26
C GLU A 227 -10.08 -15.08 -1.43
N GLN A 228 -10.59 -16.29 -1.17
CA GLN A 228 -11.23 -17.10 -2.21
C GLN A 228 -12.41 -16.37 -2.87
N LEU A 229 -13.32 -15.79 -2.08
CA LEU A 229 -14.47 -15.04 -2.60
C LEU A 229 -14.03 -13.83 -3.44
N ALA A 230 -12.96 -13.13 -3.04
CA ALA A 230 -12.41 -12.03 -3.81
C ALA A 230 -11.81 -12.50 -5.14
N HIS A 231 -11.12 -13.63 -5.17
CA HIS A 231 -10.62 -14.24 -6.40
C HIS A 231 -11.74 -14.69 -7.35
N GLU A 232 -12.81 -15.27 -6.82
CA GLU A 232 -14.00 -15.64 -7.61
C GLU A 232 -14.66 -14.39 -8.21
N PHE A 233 -14.79 -13.31 -7.42
CA PHE A 233 -15.31 -12.04 -7.92
C PHE A 233 -14.39 -11.44 -9.00
N PHE A 234 -13.08 -11.43 -8.78
CA PHE A 234 -12.10 -10.99 -9.77
C PHE A 234 -12.20 -11.79 -11.08
N ALA A 235 -12.30 -13.12 -11.00
CA ALA A 235 -12.47 -13.99 -12.15
C ALA A 235 -13.79 -13.72 -12.88
N SER A 236 -14.88 -13.46 -12.15
CA SER A 236 -16.17 -13.13 -12.76
C SER A 236 -16.14 -11.80 -13.51
N LYS A 237 -15.37 -10.84 -13.02
CA LYS A 237 -15.24 -9.50 -13.62
C LYS A 237 -14.32 -9.48 -14.84
N TRP A 238 -13.17 -10.13 -14.75
CA TRP A 238 -12.09 -10.08 -15.74
C TRP A 238 -11.96 -11.33 -16.60
N GLY A 239 -12.67 -12.40 -16.26
CA GLY A 239 -12.59 -13.73 -16.85
C GLY A 239 -11.51 -14.60 -16.18
N GLU A 240 -11.73 -15.93 -16.23
CA GLU A 240 -10.83 -16.91 -15.61
C GLU A 240 -9.39 -16.82 -16.16
N HIS A 241 -9.24 -16.52 -17.45
CA HIS A 241 -7.92 -16.39 -18.08
C HIS A 241 -7.14 -15.19 -17.51
N ALA A 242 -7.81 -14.06 -17.28
CA ALA A 242 -7.19 -12.89 -16.65
C ALA A 242 -6.81 -13.17 -15.20
N ALA A 243 -7.71 -13.82 -14.44
CA ALA A 243 -7.45 -14.25 -13.08
C ALA A 243 -6.24 -15.22 -13.01
N HIS A 244 -6.23 -16.24 -13.87
CA HIS A 244 -5.13 -17.19 -13.94
C HIS A 244 -3.81 -16.51 -14.32
N ASN A 245 -3.81 -15.62 -15.30
CA ASN A 245 -2.62 -14.87 -15.70
C ASN A 245 -2.14 -13.89 -14.62
N THR A 246 -3.05 -13.31 -13.84
CA THR A 246 -2.69 -12.42 -12.75
C THR A 246 -2.09 -13.19 -11.58
N ILE A 247 -2.59 -14.38 -11.27
CA ILE A 247 -2.10 -15.21 -10.16
C ILE A 247 -0.81 -15.96 -10.54
N ASN A 248 -0.77 -16.59 -11.72
CA ASN A 248 0.30 -17.54 -12.06
C ASN A 248 1.35 -17.01 -13.04
N ASN A 249 0.99 -16.09 -13.94
CA ASN A 249 1.85 -15.57 -15.00
C ASN A 249 1.48 -14.14 -15.39
N SER A 250 0.91 -13.35 -14.49
CA SER A 250 0.36 -12.09 -14.90
C SER A 250 1.41 -11.20 -15.51
N LYS A 251 1.02 -10.42 -16.51
CA LYS A 251 1.81 -9.27 -16.95
C LYS A 251 2.15 -8.35 -15.78
N LEU A 252 1.35 -8.34 -14.73
CA LEU A 252 1.62 -7.65 -13.48
C LEU A 252 2.70 -8.37 -12.67
N LEU A 253 2.62 -9.69 -12.48
CA LEU A 253 3.60 -10.48 -11.73
C LEU A 253 4.84 -10.84 -12.55
N THR A 254 4.73 -11.16 -13.85
CA THR A 254 5.88 -11.47 -14.71
C THR A 254 6.68 -10.23 -15.12
N LYS A 255 6.08 -9.06 -15.13
CA LYS A 255 6.82 -7.80 -15.21
C LYS A 255 7.75 -7.58 -14.01
N PHE A 256 7.58 -8.36 -12.96
CA PHE A 256 8.42 -8.33 -11.76
C PHE A 256 9.58 -9.33 -11.80
N LEU A 257 9.54 -10.31 -12.67
CA LEU A 257 10.66 -11.24 -12.79
C LEU A 257 11.77 -10.55 -13.60
N PRO A 258 13.01 -10.52 -13.12
CA PRO A 258 14.13 -10.17 -13.97
C PRO A 258 14.09 -11.14 -15.16
N ASN A 259 14.21 -10.58 -16.36
CA ASN A 259 14.18 -11.29 -17.63
C ASN A 259 14.71 -12.72 -17.49
N GLY A 260 13.80 -13.70 -17.54
CA GLY A 260 14.17 -15.08 -17.75
C GLY A 260 14.72 -15.25 -19.15
#